data_c9d8f542d02346a9923834975ab3ef84
#
_entry.id   c9d8f542d02346a9923834975ab3ef84
#
_cell.length_a   1.000
_cell.length_b   1.000
_cell.length_c   1.000
_cell.angle_alpha   90.00
_cell.angle_beta   90.00
_cell.angle_gamma   90.00
#
_symmetry.space_group_name_H-M   'P 1'
#
loop_
_entity.id
_entity.type
_entity.pdbx_description
1 polymer ?
#
loop_
_entity_poly.entity_id
_entity_poly.type
_entity_poly.pdbx_seq_one_letter_code
_entity_poly.pdbx_strand_id
1 'polypeptide(L)'
;MITSKTELRDFLKSDNINYLPASCGFLRKLKSQMLSNPISEQKHIWNYIREMRYVEYFDFRKKTNAFYWLFYIYHLYQLRRESHITGFQIPPNVCGKGLTIWHWGPIIINPAAKIGENCTLYPGVLIGHKNIMGGGSNYWK
;
A
#
# COMPACT_ATOMS: atom_id res chain seq x y z
N MET A 1 6.35 6.52 -8.76
CA MET A 1 7.03 5.20 -8.77
C MET A 1 8.28 5.31 -7.91
N ILE A 2 8.47 4.38 -6.98
CA ILE A 2 9.58 4.40 -6.02
C ILE A 2 10.82 3.76 -6.66
N THR A 3 11.90 4.52 -6.84
CA THR A 3 13.12 4.08 -7.55
C THR A 3 14.32 3.87 -6.63
N SER A 4 14.37 4.54 -5.49
CA SER A 4 15.48 4.51 -4.54
C SER A 4 15.06 4.10 -3.13
N LYS A 5 16.04 3.64 -2.32
CA LYS A 5 15.81 3.36 -0.89
C LYS A 5 15.44 4.62 -0.10
N THR A 6 15.93 5.78 -0.51
CA THR A 6 15.61 7.06 0.14
C THR A 6 14.15 7.41 -0.09
N GLU A 7 13.69 7.33 -1.34
CA GLU A 7 12.28 7.54 -1.67
C GLU A 7 11.36 6.55 -0.92
N LEU A 8 11.73 5.26 -0.87
CA LEU A 8 10.96 4.28 -0.11
C LEU A 8 10.82 4.67 1.36
N ARG A 9 11.91 5.14 1.99
CA ARG A 9 11.88 5.59 3.39
C ARG A 9 10.99 6.82 3.57
N ASP A 10 11.04 7.76 2.64
CA ASP A 10 10.23 8.98 2.66
C ASP A 10 8.74 8.66 2.52
N PHE A 11 8.38 7.76 1.60
CA PHE A 11 7.01 7.28 1.46
C PHE A 11 6.53 6.59 2.73
N LEU A 12 7.29 5.62 3.24
CA LEU A 12 6.93 4.89 4.46
C LEU A 12 6.83 5.81 5.68
N LYS A 13 7.68 6.81 5.80
CA LYS A 13 7.63 7.79 6.89
C LYS A 13 6.39 8.67 6.77
N SER A 14 6.08 9.15 5.58
CA SER A 14 4.92 9.99 5.31
C SER A 14 3.60 9.24 5.51
N ASP A 15 3.50 8.01 5.01
CA ASP A 15 2.31 7.17 5.15
C ASP A 15 2.09 6.74 6.61
N ASN A 16 3.17 6.59 7.39
CA ASN A 16 3.12 6.07 8.76
C ASN A 16 2.68 7.09 9.82
N ILE A 17 2.67 8.38 9.51
CA ILE A 17 2.37 9.45 10.48
C ILE A 17 1.05 9.22 11.20
N ASN A 18 0.05 8.66 10.52
CA ASN A 18 -1.29 8.47 11.04
C ASN A 18 -1.52 7.11 11.73
N TYR A 19 -0.55 6.18 11.65
CA TYR A 19 -0.71 4.81 12.15
C TYR A 19 0.15 4.46 13.36
N LEU A 20 1.21 5.20 13.63
CA LEU A 20 2.04 5.02 14.81
C LEU A 20 2.07 6.31 15.63
N PRO A 21 1.87 6.23 16.96
CA PRO A 21 2.03 7.39 17.82
C PRO A 21 3.46 7.91 17.73
N ALA A 22 3.60 9.20 17.44
CA ALA A 22 4.87 9.90 17.17
C ALA A 22 5.90 9.88 18.30
N SER A 23 5.55 9.38 19.49
CA SER A 23 6.40 9.45 20.71
C SER A 23 6.46 8.16 21.51
N CYS A 24 6.63 7.02 20.83
CA CYS A 24 6.69 5.77 21.57
C CYS A 24 8.13 5.29 21.73
N GLY A 25 8.67 5.37 22.96
CA GLY A 25 9.93 4.73 23.33
C GLY A 25 9.92 3.23 23.00
N PHE A 26 11.10 2.66 22.73
CA PHE A 26 11.29 1.28 22.29
C PHE A 26 10.48 0.23 23.09
N LEU A 27 10.46 0.36 24.43
CA LEU A 27 9.71 -0.55 25.32
C LEU A 27 8.18 -0.45 25.12
N ARG A 28 7.66 0.75 24.85
CA ARG A 28 6.23 0.96 24.59
C ARG A 28 5.82 0.40 23.22
N LYS A 29 6.73 0.46 22.23
CA LYS A 29 6.57 -0.15 20.93
C LYS A 29 6.50 -1.68 21.02
N LEU A 30 7.40 -2.31 21.82
CA LEU A 30 7.35 -3.74 22.12
C LEU A 30 6.04 -4.12 22.84
N LYS A 31 5.65 -3.35 23.87
CA LYS A 31 4.42 -3.59 24.63
C LYS A 31 3.17 -3.42 23.78
N SER A 32 3.12 -2.43 22.88
CA SER A 32 2.01 -2.25 21.94
C SER A 32 1.95 -3.37 20.89
N GLN A 33 3.08 -3.92 20.46
CA GLN A 33 3.11 -5.09 19.56
C GLN A 33 2.65 -6.38 20.26
N MET A 34 2.99 -6.56 21.54
CA MET A 34 2.59 -7.75 22.31
C MET A 34 1.12 -7.68 22.80
N LEU A 35 0.63 -6.48 23.09
CA LEU A 35 -0.74 -6.24 23.58
C LEU A 35 -1.71 -5.76 22.46
N SER A 36 -1.21 -5.53 21.23
CA SER A 36 -2.09 -5.20 20.13
C SER A 36 -3.00 -6.39 19.86
N ASN A 37 -4.31 -6.15 19.96
CA ASN A 37 -5.32 -7.08 19.55
C ASN A 37 -4.93 -7.62 18.15
N PRO A 38 -4.83 -8.94 17.95
CA PRO A 38 -4.48 -9.53 16.66
C PRO A 38 -5.43 -9.12 15.52
N ILE A 39 -6.61 -8.60 15.89
CA ILE A 39 -7.65 -8.09 14.98
C ILE A 39 -7.58 -6.55 14.84
N SER A 40 -6.46 -5.93 15.21
CA SER A 40 -6.35 -4.47 15.09
C SER A 40 -6.44 -4.05 13.62
N GLU A 41 -7.53 -3.39 13.28
CA GLU A 41 -7.81 -2.80 11.97
C GLU A 41 -6.63 -1.95 11.45
N GLN A 42 -6.14 -1.06 12.28
CA GLN A 42 -5.01 -0.18 11.93
C GLN A 42 -3.73 -0.92 11.58
N LYS A 43 -3.48 -2.07 12.22
CA LYS A 43 -2.33 -2.92 11.92
C LYS A 43 -2.41 -3.50 10.50
N HIS A 44 -3.57 -4.01 10.11
CA HIS A 44 -3.79 -4.56 8.77
C HIS A 44 -3.74 -3.48 7.70
N ILE A 45 -4.35 -2.32 7.97
CA ILE A 45 -4.28 -1.16 7.07
C ILE A 45 -2.82 -0.73 6.84
N TRP A 46 -2.05 -0.58 7.94
CA TRP A 46 -0.64 -0.22 7.84
C TRP A 46 0.19 -1.29 7.11
N ASN A 47 -0.04 -2.58 7.41
CA ASN A 47 0.63 -3.66 6.70
C ASN A 47 0.35 -3.60 5.20
N TYR A 48 -0.91 -3.40 4.80
CA TYR A 48 -1.27 -3.26 3.40
C TYR A 48 -0.50 -2.13 2.70
N ILE A 49 -0.52 -0.93 3.29
CA ILE A 49 0.17 0.24 2.72
C ILE A 49 1.68 -0.03 2.63
N ARG A 50 2.28 -0.55 3.69
CA ARG A 50 3.70 -0.88 3.73
C ARG A 50 4.09 -1.89 2.65
N GLU A 51 3.36 -2.99 2.54
CA GLU A 51 3.63 -4.03 1.53
C GLU A 51 3.44 -3.48 0.11
N MET A 52 2.45 -2.61 -0.11
CA MET A 52 2.26 -1.92 -1.39
C MET A 52 3.50 -1.09 -1.76
N ARG A 53 4.08 -0.32 -0.83
CA ARG A 53 5.30 0.46 -1.07
C ARG A 53 6.53 -0.42 -1.35
N TYR A 54 6.64 -1.56 -0.68
CA TYR A 54 7.70 -2.54 -1.00
C TYR A 54 7.51 -3.15 -2.38
N VAL A 55 6.28 -3.49 -2.77
CA VAL A 55 5.99 -3.98 -4.13
C VAL A 55 6.38 -2.93 -5.18
N GLU A 56 6.03 -1.65 -4.99
CA GLU A 56 6.41 -0.55 -5.88
C GLU A 56 7.93 -0.43 -6.04
N TYR A 57 8.66 -0.52 -4.95
CA TYR A 57 10.13 -0.44 -4.96
C TYR A 57 10.78 -1.66 -5.65
N PHE A 58 10.35 -2.88 -5.28
CA PHE A 58 10.94 -4.08 -5.84
C PHE A 58 10.50 -4.35 -7.29
N ASP A 59 9.34 -3.85 -7.71
CA ASP A 59 8.93 -3.87 -9.11
C ASP A 59 9.90 -3.11 -10.03
N PHE A 60 10.40 -2.00 -9.55
CA PHE A 60 11.46 -1.26 -10.24
C PHE A 60 12.80 -2.00 -10.18
N ARG A 61 13.20 -2.49 -8.99
CA ARG A 61 14.52 -3.11 -8.76
C ARG A 61 14.69 -4.48 -9.39
N LYS A 62 13.63 -5.27 -9.56
CA LYS A 62 13.71 -6.60 -10.19
C LYS A 62 14.25 -6.55 -11.63
N LYS A 63 14.15 -5.38 -12.29
CA LYS A 63 14.70 -5.16 -13.64
C LYS A 63 16.23 -5.06 -13.64
N THR A 64 16.84 -4.73 -12.50
CA THR A 64 18.30 -4.56 -12.38
C THR A 64 19.02 -5.82 -11.91
N ASN A 65 18.36 -6.67 -11.12
CA ASN A 65 18.95 -7.90 -10.61
C ASN A 65 17.86 -8.92 -10.26
N ALA A 66 18.03 -10.16 -10.77
CA ALA A 66 17.10 -11.27 -10.54
C ALA A 66 16.88 -11.60 -9.05
N PHE A 67 17.84 -11.30 -8.17
CA PHE A 67 17.71 -11.50 -6.73
C PHE A 67 16.53 -10.66 -6.14
N TYR A 68 16.31 -9.46 -6.65
CA TYR A 68 15.17 -8.62 -6.23
C TYR A 68 13.80 -9.18 -6.65
N TRP A 69 13.78 -10.11 -7.60
CA TRP A 69 12.56 -10.80 -7.99
C TRP A 69 11.98 -11.64 -6.84
N LEU A 70 12.81 -12.29 -6.02
CA LEU A 70 12.36 -13.04 -4.85
C LEU A 70 11.68 -12.13 -3.82
N PHE A 71 12.27 -10.97 -3.55
CA PHE A 71 11.67 -9.99 -2.65
C PHE A 71 10.36 -9.44 -3.21
N TYR A 72 10.29 -9.17 -4.52
CA TYR A 72 9.07 -8.74 -5.17
C TYR A 72 7.94 -9.75 -4.98
N ILE A 73 8.18 -11.04 -5.23
CA ILE A 73 7.19 -12.10 -5.06
C ILE A 73 6.75 -12.24 -3.60
N TYR A 74 7.69 -12.16 -2.66
CA TYR A 74 7.37 -12.22 -1.23
C TYR A 74 6.44 -11.07 -0.82
N HIS A 75 6.78 -9.83 -1.15
CA HIS A 75 5.96 -8.66 -0.81
C HIS A 75 4.63 -8.64 -1.58
N LEU A 76 4.60 -9.11 -2.81
CA LEU A 76 3.36 -9.27 -3.58
C LEU A 76 2.41 -10.29 -2.92
N TYR A 77 2.93 -11.40 -2.42
CA TYR A 77 2.14 -12.39 -1.67
C TYR A 77 1.57 -11.77 -0.39
N GLN A 78 2.39 -11.05 0.38
CA GLN A 78 1.92 -10.37 1.59
C GLN A 78 0.86 -9.29 1.28
N LEU A 79 1.07 -8.50 0.23
CA LEU A 79 0.10 -7.51 -0.22
C LEU A 79 -1.25 -8.15 -0.58
N ARG A 80 -1.24 -9.26 -1.31
CA ARG A 80 -2.47 -10.00 -1.65
C ARG A 80 -3.18 -10.53 -0.41
N ARG A 81 -2.42 -11.07 0.55
CA ARG A 81 -2.98 -11.54 1.81
C ARG A 81 -3.67 -10.41 2.57
N GLU A 82 -3.02 -9.26 2.73
CA GLU A 82 -3.62 -8.10 3.40
C GLU A 82 -4.80 -7.53 2.60
N SER A 83 -4.77 -7.58 1.27
CA SER A 83 -5.89 -7.22 0.39
C SER A 83 -7.15 -8.05 0.70
N HIS A 84 -7.01 -9.36 0.88
CA HIS A 84 -8.13 -10.23 1.25
C HIS A 84 -8.67 -9.92 2.65
N ILE A 85 -7.82 -9.54 3.59
CA ILE A 85 -8.23 -9.22 4.97
C ILE A 85 -8.95 -7.86 5.02
N THR A 86 -8.41 -6.86 4.33
CA THR A 86 -8.91 -5.47 4.42
C THR A 86 -10.01 -5.14 3.42
N GLY A 87 -10.10 -5.90 2.32
CA GLY A 87 -10.99 -5.59 1.19
C GLY A 87 -10.42 -4.53 0.23
N PHE A 88 -9.15 -4.17 0.37
CA PHE A 88 -8.52 -3.16 -0.48
C PHE A 88 -8.05 -3.75 -1.82
N GLN A 89 -8.39 -3.05 -2.90
CA GLN A 89 -7.93 -3.30 -4.27
C GLN A 89 -7.30 -2.01 -4.82
N ILE A 90 -6.19 -1.61 -4.22
CA ILE A 90 -5.43 -0.43 -4.60
C ILE A 90 -4.17 -0.91 -5.34
N PRO A 91 -4.06 -0.68 -6.65
CA PRO A 91 -2.88 -1.09 -7.41
C PRO A 91 -1.64 -0.31 -6.98
N PRO A 92 -0.45 -0.92 -7.04
CA PRO A 92 0.80 -0.21 -6.84
C PRO A 92 0.98 0.96 -7.85
N ASN A 93 1.73 1.99 -7.45
CA ASN A 93 2.04 3.19 -8.25
C ASN A 93 0.85 4.11 -8.59
N VAL A 94 -0.29 3.92 -7.95
CA VAL A 94 -1.49 4.75 -8.14
C VAL A 94 -1.54 5.91 -7.16
N CYS A 95 -1.13 5.70 -5.90
CA CYS A 95 -1.21 6.68 -4.83
C CYS A 95 0.14 7.35 -4.53
N GLY A 96 0.14 8.69 -4.39
CA GLY A 96 1.26 9.46 -3.88
C GLY A 96 1.60 9.11 -2.42
N LYS A 97 2.63 9.74 -1.87
CA LYS A 97 3.03 9.61 -0.45
C LYS A 97 2.00 10.26 0.48
N GLY A 98 1.98 9.85 1.75
CA GLY A 98 1.03 10.37 2.73
C GLY A 98 -0.37 9.77 2.61
N LEU A 99 -0.49 8.57 2.04
CA LEU A 99 -1.75 7.86 1.94
C LEU A 99 -2.26 7.49 3.33
N THR A 100 -3.50 7.89 3.62
CA THR A 100 -4.20 7.57 4.86
C THR A 100 -5.48 6.80 4.54
N ILE A 101 -5.70 5.68 5.24
CA ILE A 101 -6.95 4.91 5.18
C ILE A 101 -7.44 4.75 6.62
N TRP A 102 -8.67 5.20 6.92
CA TRP A 102 -9.16 5.19 8.30
C TRP A 102 -9.75 3.86 8.75
N HIS A 103 -10.46 3.18 7.88
CA HIS A 103 -11.13 1.93 8.20
C HIS A 103 -10.94 0.92 7.07
N TRP A 104 -10.97 -0.37 7.40
CA TRP A 104 -10.99 -1.41 6.39
C TRP A 104 -12.39 -1.53 5.76
N GLY A 105 -12.46 -2.17 4.60
CA GLY A 105 -13.67 -2.30 3.80
C GLY A 105 -13.36 -2.12 2.32
N PRO A 106 -14.30 -2.34 1.43
CA PRO A 106 -14.03 -2.33 0.01
C PRO A 106 -13.56 -0.95 -0.45
N ILE A 107 -12.33 -0.89 -0.94
CA ILE A 107 -11.75 0.26 -1.67
C ILE A 107 -11.22 -0.29 -2.98
N ILE A 108 -11.79 0.16 -4.09
CA ILE A 108 -11.44 -0.34 -5.43
C ILE A 108 -10.96 0.82 -6.28
N ILE A 109 -9.71 0.73 -6.74
CA ILE A 109 -9.09 1.78 -7.56
C ILE A 109 -8.59 1.18 -8.86
N ASN A 110 -8.92 1.84 -9.98
CA ASN A 110 -8.46 1.43 -11.29
C ASN A 110 -6.94 1.65 -11.43
N PRO A 111 -6.18 0.72 -12.05
CA PRO A 111 -4.74 0.85 -12.25
C PRO A 111 -4.30 2.08 -13.06
N ALA A 112 -5.18 2.63 -13.89
CA ALA A 112 -4.90 3.85 -14.65
C ALA A 112 -5.14 5.15 -13.85
N ALA A 113 -5.68 5.07 -12.62
CA ALA A 113 -5.91 6.24 -11.79
C ALA A 113 -4.57 6.83 -11.29
N LYS A 114 -4.57 8.14 -11.05
CA LYS A 114 -3.47 8.84 -10.41
C LYS A 114 -4.01 9.65 -9.25
N ILE A 115 -3.61 9.27 -8.05
CA ILE A 115 -4.03 9.92 -6.80
C ILE A 115 -2.82 10.68 -6.25
N GLY A 116 -3.03 11.94 -5.91
CA GLY A 116 -2.00 12.83 -5.40
C GLY A 116 -1.46 12.43 -4.02
N GLU A 117 -0.60 13.30 -3.49
CA GLU A 117 -0.04 13.15 -2.16
C GLU A 117 -1.06 13.50 -1.07
N ASN A 118 -0.86 12.95 0.14
CA ASN A 118 -1.69 13.22 1.33
C ASN A 118 -3.18 12.94 1.12
N CYS A 119 -3.49 11.93 0.31
CA CYS A 119 -4.86 11.52 0.08
C CYS A 119 -5.39 10.70 1.26
N THR A 120 -6.62 10.97 1.67
CA THR A 120 -7.35 10.16 2.64
C THR A 120 -8.45 9.38 1.96
N LEU A 121 -8.48 8.07 2.17
CA LEU A 121 -9.49 7.17 1.64
C LEU A 121 -10.36 6.59 2.75
N TYR A 122 -11.63 6.39 2.43
CA TYR A 122 -12.60 5.74 3.30
C TYR A 122 -13.19 4.50 2.61
N PRO A 123 -13.73 3.54 3.38
CA PRO A 123 -14.44 2.39 2.82
C PRO A 123 -15.56 2.81 1.86
N GLY A 124 -15.76 2.01 0.82
CA GLY A 124 -16.75 2.28 -0.22
C GLY A 124 -16.24 3.15 -1.38
N VAL A 125 -14.98 3.60 -1.34
CA VAL A 125 -14.40 4.36 -2.46
C VAL A 125 -14.23 3.46 -3.68
N LEU A 126 -14.86 3.87 -4.79
CA LEU A 126 -14.71 3.24 -6.10
C LEU A 126 -14.20 4.28 -7.11
N ILE A 127 -12.98 4.10 -7.58
CA ILE A 127 -12.39 4.92 -8.65
C ILE A 127 -12.28 4.05 -9.89
N GLY A 128 -13.22 4.20 -10.80
CA GLY A 128 -13.28 3.50 -12.07
C GLY A 128 -12.50 4.22 -13.18
N HIS A 129 -12.55 3.63 -14.37
CA HIS A 129 -12.07 4.24 -15.61
C HIS A 129 -13.26 4.54 -16.51
N LYS A 130 -13.33 5.77 -17.02
CA LYS A 130 -14.32 6.10 -18.04
C LYS A 130 -13.83 5.56 -19.39
N ASN A 131 -14.45 4.49 -19.88
CA ASN A 131 -14.24 4.08 -21.26
C ASN A 131 -14.74 5.21 -22.18
N ILE A 132 -13.83 5.92 -22.81
CA ILE A 132 -14.17 6.74 -23.99
C ILE A 132 -14.47 5.72 -25.09
N MET A 133 -15.71 5.69 -25.57
CA MET A 133 -16.14 4.80 -26.64
C MET A 133 -15.11 4.82 -27.77
N GLY A 134 -14.51 3.67 -28.10
CA GLY A 134 -13.66 3.50 -29.27
C GLY A 134 -12.31 2.83 -29.08
N GLY A 135 -11.87 2.53 -27.88
CA GLY A 135 -10.58 1.86 -27.68
C GLY A 135 -10.71 0.60 -26.80
N GLY A 136 -10.88 -0.56 -27.40
CA GLY A 136 -10.79 -1.82 -26.70
C GLY A 136 -9.37 -2.02 -26.15
N SER A 137 -9.11 -1.68 -24.89
CA SER A 137 -7.88 -2.05 -24.24
C SER A 137 -8.07 -3.38 -23.50
N ASN A 138 -7.44 -4.41 -24.03
CA ASN A 138 -7.33 -5.74 -23.44
C ASN A 138 -6.50 -5.67 -22.14
N TYR A 139 -7.09 -5.29 -21.01
CA TYR A 139 -6.41 -5.24 -19.71
C TYR A 139 -6.45 -6.56 -18.93
N TRP A 140 -6.95 -7.65 -19.54
CA TRP A 140 -7.02 -8.97 -18.91
C TRP A 140 -6.25 -9.97 -19.78
N LYS A 141 -4.94 -9.92 -19.74
CA LYS A 141 -4.07 -11.03 -20.11
C LYS A 141 -3.04 -11.25 -19.03
#